data_39ad08581982629314cd89cbc810349b
#
_entry.id   39ad08581982629314cd89cbc810349b
#
_cell.length_a   1.000
_cell.length_b   1.000
_cell.length_c   1.000
_cell.angle_alpha   90.00
_cell.angle_beta   90.00
_cell.angle_gamma   90.00
#
_symmetry.space_group_name_H-M   'P 1'
#
loop_
_entity.id
_entity.type
_entity.pdbx_description
1 polymer ?
#
loop_
_entity_poly.entity_id
_entity_poly.type
_entity_poly.pdbx_seq_one_letter_code
_entity_poly.pdbx_strand_id
1 'polypeptide(L)'
;PWMSVFTEAPKAQVSTYTNGAKILRALIAGEKDAAKQKQYFNELMKVHDQRIQYLDDLNKLVKRDATKGSIIGMKAHDYFTMGGQDMNEAYNMFKEAIELEKENSDYFVLQEFMDAAARKMKSDEAYKEQFIQDYLFASGVADGALKAATKENDKKLLKVAKDNIDAFFINSGVATCDNLQAIYAPKVEQNKTNLDYLKQVISVMQMLNCTEQEAYFAASEAAHAIEPTAETAVGCGYMYYKKGDMDKCIDYFDQAINLEQDPLKKADYAYKTAAILFSKKQLSKAKQYALKSISLDGNNGKPYILIANMYASSPNWSDEAALNKCTYFAVIDKLQKAKSVDPSVAEEANKLIGTYAAHTPKDADLFFLSLKKGDSVTIGGWIGETTTIR
;
A
#
# COMPACT_ATOMS: atom_id res chain seq x y z
N PRO A 1 -16.65 16.31 47.63
CA PRO A 1 -17.73 15.32 47.34
C PRO A 1 -17.31 14.23 46.39
N TRP A 2 -16.68 14.56 45.23
CA TRP A 2 -16.29 13.55 44.24
C TRP A 2 -15.26 12.54 44.80
N MET A 3 -14.20 13.02 45.45
CA MET A 3 -13.14 12.19 46.01
C MET A 3 -13.66 11.18 47.05
N SER A 4 -14.64 11.54 47.86
CA SER A 4 -15.24 10.62 48.85
C SER A 4 -15.93 9.45 48.13
N VAL A 5 -16.67 9.71 47.06
CA VAL A 5 -17.30 8.62 46.27
C VAL A 5 -16.25 7.75 45.58
N PHE A 6 -15.21 8.36 45.04
CA PHE A 6 -14.09 7.64 44.43
C PHE A 6 -13.40 6.67 45.37
N THR A 7 -13.22 7.11 46.63
CA THR A 7 -12.49 6.34 47.65
C THR A 7 -13.38 5.34 48.40
N GLU A 8 -14.59 5.77 48.79
CA GLU A 8 -15.45 5.00 49.73
C GLU A 8 -16.49 4.13 48.99
N ALA A 9 -16.86 4.50 47.76
CA ALA A 9 -17.87 3.80 46.98
C ALA A 9 -17.46 3.61 45.52
N PRO A 10 -16.32 2.95 45.22
CA PRO A 10 -15.72 2.89 43.89
C PRO A 10 -16.57 2.16 42.86
N LYS A 11 -17.52 1.34 43.26
CA LYS A 11 -18.42 0.57 42.37
C LYS A 11 -19.79 1.23 42.18
N ALA A 12 -20.01 2.42 42.78
CA ALA A 12 -21.36 3.02 42.84
C ALA A 12 -21.85 3.50 41.45
N GLN A 13 -20.99 4.09 40.65
CA GLN A 13 -21.39 4.64 39.36
C GLN A 13 -20.21 4.94 38.44
N VAL A 14 -20.41 4.77 37.12
CA VAL A 14 -19.41 5.05 36.06
C VAL A 14 -19.05 6.54 36.02
N SER A 15 -20.01 7.43 36.29
CA SER A 15 -19.81 8.88 36.29
C SER A 15 -18.74 9.36 37.31
N THR A 16 -18.47 8.62 38.37
CA THR A 16 -17.35 8.88 39.29
C THR A 16 -16.02 8.95 38.52
N TYR A 17 -15.79 8.05 37.62
CA TYR A 17 -14.56 7.96 36.81
C TYR A 17 -14.55 8.96 35.66
N THR A 18 -15.63 9.04 34.89
CA THR A 18 -15.67 9.92 33.70
C THR A 18 -15.68 11.41 34.11
N ASN A 19 -16.40 11.79 35.15
CA ASN A 19 -16.38 13.16 35.65
C ASN A 19 -15.11 13.45 36.45
N GLY A 20 -14.59 12.47 37.19
CA GLY A 20 -13.32 12.60 37.91
C GLY A 20 -12.17 12.91 36.98
N ALA A 21 -12.04 12.19 35.87
CA ALA A 21 -11.04 12.47 34.84
C ALA A 21 -11.21 13.88 34.24
N LYS A 22 -12.45 14.31 33.93
CA LYS A 22 -12.71 15.67 33.42
C LYS A 22 -12.30 16.76 34.43
N ILE A 23 -12.63 16.57 35.71
CA ILE A 23 -12.26 17.51 36.77
C ILE A 23 -10.74 17.60 36.90
N LEU A 24 -10.04 16.47 36.94
CA LEU A 24 -8.59 16.44 37.11
C LEU A 24 -7.86 17.04 35.88
N ARG A 25 -8.32 16.78 34.67
CA ARG A 25 -7.78 17.45 33.45
C ARG A 25 -7.93 18.96 33.53
N ALA A 26 -9.09 19.47 33.97
CA ALA A 26 -9.31 20.90 34.15
C ALA A 26 -8.42 21.50 35.25
N LEU A 27 -8.21 20.78 36.36
CA LEU A 27 -7.33 21.20 37.43
C LEU A 27 -5.86 21.23 36.98
N ILE A 28 -5.39 20.23 36.25
CA ILE A 28 -4.03 20.19 35.68
C ILE A 28 -3.81 21.40 34.75
N ALA A 29 -4.77 21.65 33.84
CA ALA A 29 -4.68 22.74 32.87
C ALA A 29 -4.70 24.14 33.51
N GLY A 30 -5.40 24.31 34.64
CA GLY A 30 -5.53 25.59 35.33
C GLY A 30 -4.49 25.84 36.43
N GLU A 31 -3.77 24.82 36.87
CA GLU A 31 -2.82 24.94 37.99
C GLU A 31 -1.47 25.49 37.52
N LYS A 32 -0.89 26.38 38.31
CA LYS A 32 0.45 26.96 38.03
C LYS A 32 1.56 26.35 38.91
N ASP A 33 1.18 25.71 40.01
CA ASP A 33 2.12 25.03 40.89
C ASP A 33 2.44 23.65 40.34
N ALA A 34 3.69 23.41 39.98
CA ALA A 34 4.15 22.15 39.36
C ALA A 34 3.96 20.93 40.29
N ALA A 35 4.08 21.11 41.61
CA ALA A 35 3.88 20.02 42.60
C ALA A 35 2.40 19.60 42.63
N LYS A 36 1.48 20.56 42.61
CA LYS A 36 0.05 20.29 42.54
C LYS A 36 -0.38 19.72 41.20
N GLN A 37 0.18 20.23 40.08
CA GLN A 37 -0.05 19.63 38.76
C GLN A 37 0.32 18.15 38.76
N LYS A 38 1.51 17.81 39.30
CA LYS A 38 1.97 16.43 39.43
C LYS A 38 1.06 15.59 40.33
N GLN A 39 0.56 16.19 41.43
CA GLN A 39 -0.41 15.50 42.29
C GLN A 39 -1.69 15.17 41.52
N TYR A 40 -2.30 16.15 40.84
CA TYR A 40 -3.52 15.94 40.02
C TYR A 40 -3.29 14.94 38.90
N PHE A 41 -2.14 14.98 38.25
CA PHE A 41 -1.76 13.99 37.23
C PHE A 41 -1.72 12.57 37.83
N ASN A 42 -1.08 12.37 39.00
CA ASN A 42 -1.05 11.05 39.63
C ASN A 42 -2.44 10.58 40.04
N GLU A 43 -3.32 11.48 40.46
CA GLU A 43 -4.72 11.17 40.79
C GLU A 43 -5.49 10.79 39.50
N LEU A 44 -5.25 11.47 38.38
CA LEU A 44 -5.85 11.14 37.08
C LEU A 44 -5.46 9.73 36.63
N MET A 45 -4.20 9.34 36.78
CA MET A 45 -3.74 7.98 36.47
C MET A 45 -4.45 6.93 37.34
N LYS A 46 -4.58 7.20 38.66
CA LYS A 46 -5.32 6.33 39.58
C LYS A 46 -6.80 6.19 39.24
N VAL A 47 -7.42 7.24 38.68
CA VAL A 47 -8.82 7.18 38.24
C VAL A 47 -8.99 6.15 37.14
N HIS A 48 -8.08 6.11 36.16
CA HIS A 48 -8.12 5.11 35.10
C HIS A 48 -7.82 3.70 35.62
N ASP A 49 -6.82 3.55 36.50
CA ASP A 49 -6.44 2.24 37.04
C ASP A 49 -7.58 1.62 37.86
N GLN A 50 -8.21 2.42 38.72
CA GLN A 50 -9.32 1.96 39.52
C GLN A 50 -10.57 1.66 38.66
N ARG A 51 -10.79 2.42 37.58
CA ARG A 51 -11.85 2.12 36.64
C ARG A 51 -11.64 0.77 35.94
N ILE A 52 -10.41 0.44 35.58
CA ILE A 52 -10.06 -0.88 35.02
C ILE A 52 -10.26 -1.97 36.06
N GLN A 53 -9.83 -1.74 37.30
CA GLN A 53 -9.97 -2.69 38.39
C GLN A 53 -11.43 -3.08 38.65
N TYR A 54 -12.37 -2.15 38.54
CA TYR A 54 -13.80 -2.40 38.79
C TYR A 54 -14.64 -2.45 37.51
N LEU A 55 -14.04 -2.67 36.36
CA LEU A 55 -14.69 -2.58 35.04
C LEU A 55 -15.95 -3.46 34.95
N ASP A 56 -15.83 -4.73 35.35
CA ASP A 56 -16.95 -5.69 35.27
C ASP A 56 -18.15 -5.29 36.13
N ASP A 57 -17.88 -4.72 37.32
CA ASP A 57 -18.96 -4.25 38.21
C ASP A 57 -19.60 -2.98 37.67
N LEU A 58 -18.78 -2.07 37.12
CA LEU A 58 -19.26 -0.81 36.54
C LEU A 58 -20.07 -1.03 35.26
N ASN A 59 -19.70 -2.00 34.44
CA ASN A 59 -20.43 -2.33 33.20
C ASN A 59 -21.84 -2.86 33.50
N LYS A 60 -22.06 -3.54 34.62
CA LYS A 60 -23.41 -3.96 35.07
C LYS A 60 -24.37 -2.79 35.34
N LEU A 61 -23.83 -1.56 35.51
CA LEU A 61 -24.62 -0.36 35.82
C LEU A 61 -25.03 0.45 34.60
N VAL A 62 -24.56 0.10 33.39
CA VAL A 62 -24.75 0.87 32.18
C VAL A 62 -25.27 0.01 31.01
N LYS A 63 -25.90 0.67 30.03
CA LYS A 63 -26.43 -0.01 28.84
C LYS A 63 -25.36 -0.36 27.78
N ARG A 64 -24.23 0.33 27.83
CA ARG A 64 -23.12 0.15 26.91
C ARG A 64 -21.84 -0.04 27.71
N ASP A 65 -21.27 -1.19 27.59
CA ASP A 65 -20.04 -1.57 28.27
C ASP A 65 -18.87 -0.72 27.76
N ALA A 66 -17.99 -0.33 28.69
CA ALA A 66 -16.65 0.11 28.34
C ALA A 66 -15.75 -1.11 28.20
N THR A 67 -14.74 -1.03 27.34
CA THR A 67 -13.73 -2.08 27.20
C THR A 67 -12.47 -1.70 27.98
N LYS A 68 -11.67 -2.70 28.35
CA LYS A 68 -10.37 -2.46 28.98
C LYS A 68 -9.48 -1.60 28.07
N GLY A 69 -9.43 -1.93 26.76
CA GLY A 69 -8.61 -1.23 25.81
C GLY A 69 -9.02 0.23 25.64
N SER A 70 -10.33 0.55 25.61
CA SER A 70 -10.79 1.95 25.53
C SER A 70 -10.39 2.78 26.76
N ILE A 71 -10.36 2.18 27.96
CA ILE A 71 -9.91 2.88 29.18
C ILE A 71 -8.39 3.06 29.18
N ILE A 72 -7.63 2.04 28.76
CA ILE A 72 -6.18 2.15 28.61
C ILE A 72 -5.82 3.20 27.56
N GLY A 73 -6.53 3.26 26.42
CA GLY A 73 -6.34 4.30 25.42
C GLY A 73 -6.54 5.71 25.96
N MET A 74 -7.59 5.93 26.74
CA MET A 74 -7.82 7.20 27.45
C MET A 74 -6.74 7.50 28.50
N LYS A 75 -6.28 6.50 29.24
CA LYS A 75 -5.15 6.64 30.18
C LYS A 75 -3.88 7.04 29.46
N ALA A 76 -3.58 6.39 28.34
CA ALA A 76 -2.42 6.70 27.51
C ALA A 76 -2.48 8.13 26.96
N HIS A 77 -3.64 8.57 26.47
CA HIS A 77 -3.89 9.94 26.03
C HIS A 77 -3.61 10.96 27.14
N ASP A 78 -4.20 10.74 28.32
CA ASP A 78 -3.99 11.63 29.46
C ASP A 78 -2.52 11.64 29.93
N TYR A 79 -1.88 10.47 29.96
CA TYR A 79 -0.47 10.37 30.28
C TYR A 79 0.39 11.15 29.29
N PHE A 80 0.16 10.97 28.01
CA PHE A 80 0.94 11.57 26.92
C PHE A 80 0.77 13.09 26.84
N THR A 81 -0.45 13.60 27.11
CA THR A 81 -0.80 15.02 26.94
C THR A 81 -0.74 15.85 28.20
N MET A 82 -0.84 15.24 29.40
CA MET A 82 -1.00 15.94 30.68
C MET A 82 0.24 15.90 31.58
N GLY A 83 1.35 15.31 31.15
CA GLY A 83 2.59 15.42 31.94
C GLY A 83 3.35 14.13 32.23
N GLY A 84 3.00 13.02 31.55
CA GLY A 84 3.80 11.80 31.60
C GLY A 84 5.21 12.02 31.07
N GLN A 85 6.21 11.53 31.79
CA GLN A 85 7.62 11.79 31.51
C GLN A 85 8.28 10.64 30.74
N ASP A 86 7.76 9.42 30.87
CA ASP A 86 8.33 8.24 30.20
C ASP A 86 7.60 7.94 28.89
N MET A 87 8.28 8.16 27.78
CA MET A 87 7.75 7.88 26.45
C MET A 87 7.52 6.39 26.21
N ASN A 88 8.29 5.51 26.86
CA ASN A 88 8.07 4.06 26.74
C ASN A 88 6.78 3.63 27.44
N GLU A 89 6.44 4.24 28.56
CA GLU A 89 5.19 3.98 29.26
C GLU A 89 3.98 4.39 28.39
N ALA A 90 4.02 5.60 27.84
CA ALA A 90 2.97 6.08 26.91
C ALA A 90 2.83 5.14 25.70
N TYR A 91 3.93 4.82 25.04
CA TYR A 91 3.97 3.91 23.89
C TYR A 91 3.36 2.54 24.22
N ASN A 92 3.76 1.94 25.35
CA ASN A 92 3.28 0.61 25.74
C ASN A 92 1.76 0.62 26.03
N MET A 93 1.26 1.65 26.68
CA MET A 93 -0.18 1.79 26.93
C MET A 93 -0.97 1.96 25.63
N PHE A 94 -0.51 2.81 24.71
CA PHE A 94 -1.15 2.93 23.40
C PHE A 94 -1.16 1.62 22.64
N LYS A 95 -0.04 0.91 22.62
CA LYS A 95 0.08 -0.38 21.92
C LYS A 95 -0.88 -1.41 22.51
N GLU A 96 -0.93 -1.57 23.85
CA GLU A 96 -1.87 -2.46 24.52
C GLU A 96 -3.32 -2.09 24.19
N ALA A 97 -3.66 -0.81 24.20
CA ALA A 97 -5.01 -0.35 23.85
C ALA A 97 -5.41 -0.75 22.44
N ILE A 98 -4.51 -0.55 21.45
CA ILE A 98 -4.76 -0.89 20.04
C ILE A 98 -4.86 -2.41 19.85
N GLU A 99 -4.00 -3.19 20.50
CA GLU A 99 -4.04 -4.66 20.44
C GLU A 99 -5.37 -5.24 20.96
N LEU A 100 -5.92 -4.60 22.01
CA LEU A 100 -7.21 -5.01 22.59
C LEU A 100 -8.41 -4.57 21.75
N GLU A 101 -8.41 -3.35 21.21
CA GLU A 101 -9.55 -2.77 20.50
C GLU A 101 -9.56 -3.05 19.00
N LYS A 102 -8.39 -3.25 18.40
CA LYS A 102 -8.23 -3.46 16.96
C LYS A 102 -8.97 -2.38 16.15
N GLU A 103 -9.84 -2.77 15.23
CA GLU A 103 -10.63 -1.85 14.39
C GLU A 103 -11.60 -0.95 15.19
N ASN A 104 -11.81 -1.23 16.48
CA ASN A 104 -12.60 -0.36 17.37
C ASN A 104 -11.73 0.69 18.10
N SER A 105 -10.44 0.74 17.81
CA SER A 105 -9.53 1.73 18.40
C SER A 105 -9.98 3.15 18.09
N ASP A 106 -9.94 4.01 19.11
CA ASP A 106 -10.21 5.42 18.91
C ASP A 106 -9.15 6.07 18.01
N TYR A 107 -9.57 6.97 17.12
CA TYR A 107 -8.72 7.62 16.12
C TYR A 107 -7.50 8.33 16.74
N PHE A 108 -7.68 8.98 17.91
CA PHE A 108 -6.60 9.69 18.59
C PHE A 108 -5.57 8.72 19.20
N VAL A 109 -5.98 7.53 19.63
CA VAL A 109 -5.08 6.50 20.16
C VAL A 109 -4.12 6.02 19.09
N LEU A 110 -4.64 5.77 17.87
CA LEU A 110 -3.83 5.36 16.71
C LEU A 110 -2.81 6.44 16.32
N GLN A 111 -3.23 7.70 16.28
CA GLN A 111 -2.38 8.82 15.90
C GLN A 111 -1.30 9.08 16.96
N GLU A 112 -1.67 9.10 18.26
CA GLU A 112 -0.76 9.39 19.35
C GLU A 112 0.23 8.25 19.59
N PHE A 113 -0.15 7.00 19.30
CA PHE A 113 0.79 5.88 19.25
C PHE A 113 1.94 6.16 18.27
N MET A 114 1.62 6.63 17.06
CA MET A 114 2.66 6.94 16.07
C MET A 114 3.49 8.16 16.44
N ASP A 115 2.92 9.18 17.10
CA ASP A 115 3.71 10.30 17.65
C ASP A 115 4.68 9.80 18.72
N ALA A 116 4.22 8.95 19.64
CA ALA A 116 5.08 8.36 20.67
C ALA A 116 6.19 7.51 20.04
N ALA A 117 5.89 6.68 19.07
CA ALA A 117 6.87 5.88 18.32
C ALA A 117 7.89 6.76 17.58
N ALA A 118 7.44 7.85 16.93
CA ALA A 118 8.32 8.79 16.25
C ALA A 118 9.28 9.52 17.20
N ARG A 119 8.82 9.86 18.40
CA ARG A 119 9.68 10.45 19.46
C ARG A 119 10.71 9.45 19.97
N LYS A 120 10.33 8.18 20.15
CA LYS A 120 11.28 7.10 20.49
C LYS A 120 12.36 6.95 19.44
N MET A 121 11.98 6.90 18.15
CA MET A 121 12.92 6.77 17.06
C MET A 121 13.93 7.91 16.99
N LYS A 122 13.50 9.15 17.30
CA LYS A 122 14.43 10.31 17.34
C LYS A 122 15.50 10.19 18.42
N SER A 123 15.23 9.47 19.51
CA SER A 123 16.16 9.26 20.63
C SER A 123 17.00 7.99 20.49
N ASP A 124 16.57 7.04 19.63
CA ASP A 124 17.24 5.75 19.46
C ASP A 124 17.22 5.32 17.98
N GLU A 125 18.39 5.40 17.32
CA GLU A 125 18.54 4.97 15.93
C GLU A 125 18.31 3.47 15.72
N ALA A 126 18.55 2.64 16.73
CA ALA A 126 18.29 1.21 16.64
C ALA A 126 16.78 0.88 16.55
N TYR A 127 15.92 1.85 16.90
CA TYR A 127 14.47 1.70 16.86
C TYR A 127 13.85 1.82 15.46
N LYS A 128 14.62 2.16 14.43
CA LYS A 128 14.10 2.40 13.06
C LYS A 128 13.29 1.23 12.50
N GLU A 129 13.74 0.00 12.70
CA GLU A 129 12.98 -1.16 12.22
C GLU A 129 11.67 -1.36 12.97
N GLN A 130 11.70 -1.22 14.31
CA GLN A 130 10.50 -1.31 15.12
C GLN A 130 9.51 -0.18 14.74
N PHE A 131 9.99 1.02 14.44
CA PHE A 131 9.16 2.12 13.98
C PHE A 131 8.43 1.81 12.66
N ILE A 132 9.09 1.08 11.73
CA ILE A 132 8.42 0.61 10.52
C ILE A 132 7.31 -0.39 10.87
N GLN A 133 7.56 -1.32 11.79
CA GLN A 133 6.54 -2.27 12.25
C GLN A 133 5.37 -1.58 12.95
N ASP A 134 5.66 -0.58 13.78
CA ASP A 134 4.64 0.24 14.45
C ASP A 134 3.77 1.00 13.43
N TYR A 135 4.39 1.54 12.38
CA TYR A 135 3.65 2.17 11.27
C TYR A 135 2.72 1.18 10.57
N LEU A 136 3.22 -0.02 10.22
CA LEU A 136 2.42 -1.05 9.56
C LEU A 136 1.24 -1.46 10.43
N PHE A 137 1.48 -1.65 11.72
CA PHE A 137 0.47 -2.01 12.70
C PHE A 137 -0.61 -0.93 12.81
N ALA A 138 -0.23 0.31 13.09
CA ALA A 138 -1.17 1.43 13.26
C ALA A 138 -1.94 1.74 11.96
N SER A 139 -1.24 1.74 10.83
CA SER A 139 -1.81 1.98 9.49
C SER A 139 -2.82 0.89 9.12
N GLY A 140 -2.48 -0.39 9.35
CA GLY A 140 -3.38 -1.52 9.08
C GLY A 140 -4.65 -1.49 9.94
N VAL A 141 -4.52 -1.16 11.23
CA VAL A 141 -5.67 -1.00 12.12
C VAL A 141 -6.54 0.20 11.69
N ALA A 142 -5.93 1.33 11.32
CA ALA A 142 -6.66 2.51 10.84
C ALA A 142 -7.45 2.22 9.56
N ASP A 143 -6.87 1.47 8.63
CA ASP A 143 -7.55 1.05 7.39
C ASP A 143 -8.72 0.08 7.68
N GLY A 144 -8.54 -0.85 8.62
CA GLY A 144 -9.62 -1.72 9.10
C GLY A 144 -10.75 -0.93 9.75
N ALA A 145 -10.42 0.01 10.64
CA ALA A 145 -11.39 0.88 11.30
C ALA A 145 -12.16 1.77 10.30
N LEU A 146 -11.48 2.32 9.28
CA LEU A 146 -12.12 3.10 8.21
C LEU A 146 -13.13 2.27 7.42
N LYS A 147 -12.80 1.01 7.10
CA LYS A 147 -13.72 0.09 6.41
C LYS A 147 -14.94 -0.28 7.27
N ALA A 148 -14.74 -0.43 8.58
CA ALA A 148 -15.80 -0.80 9.53
C ALA A 148 -16.69 0.39 9.93
N ALA A 149 -16.20 1.63 9.82
CA ALA A 149 -16.92 2.83 10.23
C ALA A 149 -18.17 3.07 9.39
N THR A 150 -19.32 3.25 10.07
CA THR A 150 -20.62 3.50 9.44
C THR A 150 -21.04 4.97 9.47
N LYS A 151 -20.53 5.74 10.46
CA LYS A 151 -20.87 7.15 10.62
C LYS A 151 -19.87 8.03 9.89
N GLU A 152 -20.35 9.02 9.15
CA GLU A 152 -19.48 9.94 8.37
C GLU A 152 -18.49 10.73 9.23
N ASN A 153 -18.89 11.12 10.47
CA ASN A 153 -17.98 11.81 11.37
C ASN A 153 -16.82 10.92 11.82
N ASP A 154 -17.10 9.64 12.11
CA ASP A 154 -16.06 8.68 12.52
C ASP A 154 -15.08 8.41 11.36
N LYS A 155 -15.62 8.23 10.13
CA LYS A 155 -14.81 8.11 8.92
C LYS A 155 -13.88 9.31 8.72
N LYS A 156 -14.41 10.54 8.90
CA LYS A 156 -13.62 11.76 8.77
C LYS A 156 -12.48 11.82 9.77
N LEU A 157 -12.76 11.50 11.05
CA LEU A 157 -11.74 11.52 12.10
C LEU A 157 -10.69 10.43 11.90
N LEU A 158 -11.10 9.21 11.53
CA LEU A 158 -10.19 8.11 11.21
C LEU A 158 -9.32 8.42 9.99
N LYS A 159 -9.89 9.09 8.97
CA LYS A 159 -9.12 9.52 7.81
C LYS A 159 -8.03 10.52 8.20
N VAL A 160 -8.36 11.52 9.00
CA VAL A 160 -7.37 12.50 9.50
C VAL A 160 -6.28 11.79 10.32
N ALA A 161 -6.66 10.84 11.17
CA ALA A 161 -5.70 10.05 11.94
C ALA A 161 -4.77 9.23 11.02
N LYS A 162 -5.32 8.59 9.98
CA LYS A 162 -4.52 7.85 8.99
C LYS A 162 -3.55 8.76 8.25
N ASP A 163 -4.01 9.92 7.79
CA ASP A 163 -3.17 10.92 7.11
C ASP A 163 -2.01 11.38 8.03
N ASN A 164 -2.26 11.54 9.33
CA ASN A 164 -1.23 11.89 10.32
C ASN A 164 -0.25 10.73 10.58
N ILE A 165 -0.74 9.50 10.67
CA ILE A 165 0.09 8.28 10.79
C ILE A 165 1.06 8.19 9.60
N ASP A 166 0.54 8.37 8.38
CA ASP A 166 1.36 8.36 7.16
C ASP A 166 2.37 9.51 7.12
N ALA A 167 1.97 10.70 7.58
CA ALA A 167 2.86 11.86 7.70
C ALA A 167 4.01 11.64 8.70
N PHE A 168 3.76 11.03 9.86
CA PHE A 168 4.81 10.67 10.81
C PHE A 168 5.84 9.74 10.17
N PHE A 169 5.38 8.75 9.42
CA PHE A 169 6.24 7.78 8.75
C PHE A 169 7.05 8.43 7.63
N ILE A 170 6.42 9.18 6.72
CA ILE A 170 7.09 9.87 5.61
C ILE A 170 8.13 10.86 6.13
N ASN A 171 7.77 11.69 7.12
CA ASN A 171 8.65 12.71 7.67
C ASN A 171 9.78 12.15 8.57
N SER A 172 9.72 10.88 8.92
CA SER A 172 10.78 10.22 9.70
C SER A 172 12.09 10.05 8.94
N GLY A 173 12.04 10.08 7.61
CA GLY A 173 13.17 9.78 6.72
C GLY A 173 13.50 8.28 6.61
N VAL A 174 12.78 7.40 7.32
CA VAL A 174 13.01 5.93 7.23
C VAL A 174 12.39 5.34 5.96
N ALA A 175 11.38 5.98 5.40
CA ALA A 175 10.58 5.49 4.27
C ALA A 175 11.28 5.60 2.89
N THR A 176 12.61 5.72 2.84
CA THR A 176 13.37 5.72 1.57
C THR A 176 13.89 4.32 1.25
N CYS A 177 13.97 3.98 -0.04
CA CYS A 177 14.47 2.67 -0.46
C CYS A 177 15.90 2.39 0.00
N ASP A 178 16.75 3.40 0.05
CA ASP A 178 18.14 3.26 0.53
C ASP A 178 18.20 2.95 2.04
N ASN A 179 17.35 3.61 2.84
CA ASN A 179 17.26 3.34 4.27
C ASN A 179 16.68 1.94 4.53
N LEU A 180 15.63 1.54 3.80
CA LEU A 180 15.07 0.19 3.91
C LEU A 180 16.09 -0.87 3.51
N GLN A 181 16.84 -0.64 2.43
CA GLN A 181 17.95 -1.51 2.02
C GLN A 181 18.97 -1.66 3.15
N ALA A 182 19.43 -0.56 3.74
CA ALA A 182 20.42 -0.57 4.82
C ALA A 182 19.92 -1.29 6.08
N ILE A 183 18.63 -1.15 6.41
CA ILE A 183 18.01 -1.78 7.58
C ILE A 183 17.82 -3.29 7.35
N TYR A 184 17.27 -3.67 6.19
CA TYR A 184 16.83 -5.03 5.96
C TYR A 184 17.89 -5.97 5.39
N ALA A 185 18.86 -5.50 4.57
CA ALA A 185 19.83 -6.38 3.95
C ALA A 185 20.60 -7.27 4.96
N PRO A 186 21.21 -6.75 6.05
CA PRO A 186 21.90 -7.58 7.01
C PRO A 186 20.97 -8.52 7.79
N LYS A 187 19.72 -8.12 7.99
CA LYS A 187 18.72 -8.88 8.77
C LYS A 187 18.07 -9.98 7.98
N VAL A 188 17.83 -9.79 6.68
CA VAL A 188 17.35 -10.86 5.79
C VAL A 188 18.33 -12.02 5.79
N GLU A 189 19.63 -11.74 5.70
CA GLU A 189 20.67 -12.78 5.76
C GLU A 189 20.62 -13.59 7.05
N GLN A 190 20.41 -12.92 8.19
CA GLN A 190 20.30 -13.55 9.51
C GLN A 190 18.98 -14.33 9.71
N ASN A 191 17.94 -13.99 8.95
CA ASN A 191 16.58 -14.54 9.10
C ASN A 191 16.11 -15.34 7.89
N LYS A 192 17.02 -15.91 7.09
CA LYS A 192 16.70 -16.66 5.85
C LYS A 192 15.71 -17.83 6.04
N THR A 193 15.57 -18.34 7.24
CA THR A 193 14.66 -19.46 7.56
C THR A 193 13.38 -18.99 8.29
N ASN A 194 13.27 -17.71 8.59
CA ASN A 194 12.10 -17.13 9.25
C ASN A 194 11.12 -16.57 8.21
N LEU A 195 10.18 -17.41 7.78
CA LEU A 195 9.22 -17.06 6.72
C LEU A 195 8.39 -15.83 7.06
N ASP A 196 7.93 -15.67 8.31
CA ASP A 196 7.11 -14.52 8.72
C ASP A 196 7.89 -13.22 8.62
N TYR A 197 9.16 -13.23 9.05
CA TYR A 197 10.05 -12.08 8.90
C TYR A 197 10.29 -11.72 7.42
N LEU A 198 10.56 -12.72 6.58
CA LEU A 198 10.77 -12.51 5.15
C LEU A 198 9.53 -11.95 4.46
N LYS A 199 8.33 -12.46 4.79
CA LYS A 199 7.05 -11.92 4.30
C LYS A 199 6.83 -10.47 4.73
N GLN A 200 7.19 -10.10 5.96
CA GLN A 200 7.13 -8.71 6.43
C GLN A 200 8.04 -7.80 5.60
N VAL A 201 9.31 -8.19 5.38
CA VAL A 201 10.25 -7.41 4.55
C VAL A 201 9.71 -7.21 3.14
N ILE A 202 9.23 -8.28 2.50
CA ILE A 202 8.65 -8.23 1.15
C ILE A 202 7.48 -7.25 1.12
N SER A 203 6.54 -7.37 2.06
CA SER A 203 5.36 -6.51 2.14
C SER A 203 5.70 -5.03 2.31
N VAL A 204 6.65 -4.70 3.22
CA VAL A 204 7.11 -3.31 3.42
C VAL A 204 7.71 -2.74 2.13
N MET A 205 8.61 -3.51 1.50
CA MET A 205 9.30 -3.04 0.32
C MET A 205 8.38 -2.87 -0.88
N GLN A 206 7.36 -3.75 -1.03
CA GLN A 206 6.31 -3.60 -2.04
C GLN A 206 5.44 -2.37 -1.80
N MET A 207 4.98 -2.18 -0.55
CA MET A 207 4.13 -1.05 -0.19
C MET A 207 4.81 0.31 -0.47
N LEU A 208 6.12 0.39 -0.27
CA LEU A 208 6.91 1.60 -0.50
C LEU A 208 7.54 1.67 -1.90
N ASN A 209 7.13 0.77 -2.81
CA ASN A 209 7.66 0.66 -4.18
C ASN A 209 9.20 0.50 -4.24
N CYS A 210 9.80 -0.17 -3.25
CA CYS A 210 11.23 -0.42 -3.16
C CYS A 210 11.62 -1.84 -3.66
N THR A 211 10.94 -2.32 -4.68
CA THR A 211 11.08 -3.68 -5.22
C THR A 211 12.31 -3.89 -6.11
N GLU A 212 13.14 -2.86 -6.26
CA GLU A 212 14.42 -2.96 -7.00
C GLU A 212 15.63 -3.14 -6.07
N GLN A 213 15.42 -3.22 -4.76
CA GLN A 213 16.48 -3.34 -3.77
C GLN A 213 16.92 -4.79 -3.56
N GLU A 214 18.21 -4.99 -3.27
CA GLU A 214 18.78 -6.32 -3.02
C GLU A 214 18.15 -7.04 -1.82
N ALA A 215 17.75 -6.29 -0.77
CA ALA A 215 17.04 -6.86 0.38
C ALA A 215 15.69 -7.47 -0.02
N TYR A 216 14.96 -6.83 -0.95
CA TYR A 216 13.71 -7.36 -1.49
C TYR A 216 13.94 -8.66 -2.26
N PHE A 217 14.98 -8.71 -3.09
CA PHE A 217 15.32 -9.90 -3.86
C PHE A 217 15.73 -11.06 -2.96
N ALA A 218 16.63 -10.80 -1.99
CA ALA A 218 17.10 -11.81 -1.06
C ALA A 218 15.94 -12.35 -0.18
N ALA A 219 15.05 -11.48 0.30
CA ALA A 219 13.88 -11.89 1.06
C ALA A 219 12.91 -12.72 0.21
N SER A 220 12.68 -12.33 -1.05
CA SER A 220 11.80 -13.05 -1.97
C SER A 220 12.36 -14.43 -2.32
N GLU A 221 13.65 -14.54 -2.60
CA GLU A 221 14.32 -15.81 -2.90
C GLU A 221 14.27 -16.78 -1.71
N ALA A 222 14.61 -16.28 -0.50
CA ALA A 222 14.58 -17.08 0.71
C ALA A 222 13.15 -17.52 1.07
N ALA A 223 12.16 -16.62 0.98
CA ALA A 223 10.76 -16.95 1.24
C ALA A 223 10.20 -17.94 0.21
N HIS A 224 10.55 -17.77 -1.07
CA HIS A 224 10.11 -18.66 -2.14
C HIS A 224 10.66 -20.07 -1.99
N ALA A 225 11.88 -20.21 -1.49
CA ALA A 225 12.48 -21.51 -1.21
C ALA A 225 11.77 -22.28 -0.06
N ILE A 226 11.13 -21.57 0.87
CA ILE A 226 10.39 -22.14 1.99
C ILE A 226 8.94 -22.41 1.58
N GLU A 227 8.26 -21.39 1.03
CA GLU A 227 6.86 -21.44 0.64
C GLU A 227 6.65 -20.61 -0.65
N PRO A 228 6.59 -21.25 -1.83
CA PRO A 228 6.34 -20.56 -3.08
C PRO A 228 4.97 -19.87 -3.10
N THR A 229 4.95 -18.53 -3.27
CA THR A 229 3.74 -17.73 -3.48
C THR A 229 3.90 -16.89 -4.75
N ALA A 230 2.78 -16.33 -5.24
CA ALA A 230 2.82 -15.43 -6.39
C ALA A 230 3.72 -14.22 -6.13
N GLU A 231 3.63 -13.62 -4.94
CA GLU A 231 4.43 -12.44 -4.55
C GLU A 231 5.92 -12.77 -4.50
N THR A 232 6.30 -13.91 -3.90
CA THR A 232 7.71 -14.32 -3.83
C THR A 232 8.26 -14.65 -5.20
N ALA A 233 7.46 -15.26 -6.08
CA ALA A 233 7.84 -15.52 -7.47
C ALA A 233 8.06 -14.23 -8.26
N VAL A 234 7.21 -13.20 -8.10
CA VAL A 234 7.41 -11.88 -8.70
C VAL A 234 8.75 -11.27 -8.26
N GLY A 235 9.08 -11.34 -6.97
CA GLY A 235 10.36 -10.84 -6.45
C GLY A 235 11.57 -11.56 -7.07
N CYS A 236 11.51 -12.88 -7.18
CA CYS A 236 12.53 -13.67 -7.90
C CYS A 236 12.60 -13.28 -9.39
N GLY A 237 11.47 -13.08 -10.04
CA GLY A 237 11.42 -12.63 -11.43
C GLY A 237 12.13 -11.30 -11.65
N TYR A 238 11.90 -10.29 -10.82
CA TYR A 238 12.62 -9.01 -10.88
C TYR A 238 14.12 -9.16 -10.58
N MET A 239 14.50 -10.01 -9.62
CA MET A 239 15.91 -10.31 -9.35
C MET A 239 16.61 -10.84 -10.60
N TYR A 240 16.03 -11.83 -11.29
CA TYR A 240 16.64 -12.40 -12.49
C TYR A 240 16.59 -11.44 -13.67
N TYR A 241 15.56 -10.58 -13.78
CA TYR A 241 15.57 -9.47 -14.74
C TYR A 241 16.78 -8.55 -14.55
N LYS A 242 17.07 -8.15 -13.30
CA LYS A 242 18.20 -7.30 -12.95
C LYS A 242 19.55 -8.00 -13.22
N LYS A 243 19.63 -9.31 -12.98
CA LYS A 243 20.81 -10.14 -13.30
C LYS A 243 20.96 -10.40 -14.81
N GLY A 244 19.97 -10.04 -15.64
CA GLY A 244 19.98 -10.26 -17.08
C GLY A 244 19.61 -11.68 -17.53
N ASP A 245 19.25 -12.57 -16.62
CA ASP A 245 18.79 -13.94 -16.90
C ASP A 245 17.30 -13.93 -17.26
N MET A 246 17.01 -13.69 -18.54
CA MET A 246 15.64 -13.52 -19.03
C MET A 246 14.83 -14.82 -19.00
N ASP A 247 15.45 -15.97 -19.16
CA ASP A 247 14.73 -17.25 -19.11
C ASP A 247 14.18 -17.50 -17.71
N LYS A 248 15.02 -17.38 -16.69
CA LYS A 248 14.57 -17.49 -15.30
C LYS A 248 13.59 -16.39 -14.91
N CYS A 249 13.80 -15.16 -15.39
CA CYS A 249 12.86 -14.07 -15.15
C CYS A 249 11.45 -14.46 -15.62
N ILE A 250 11.32 -14.98 -16.85
CA ILE A 250 10.02 -15.39 -17.41
C ILE A 250 9.46 -16.58 -16.64
N ASP A 251 10.28 -17.58 -16.32
CA ASP A 251 9.86 -18.76 -15.56
C ASP A 251 9.25 -18.38 -14.21
N TYR A 252 9.85 -17.45 -13.48
CA TYR A 252 9.31 -16.97 -12.23
C TYR A 252 8.03 -16.14 -12.38
N PHE A 253 7.93 -15.30 -13.41
CA PHE A 253 6.66 -14.62 -13.70
C PHE A 253 5.55 -15.57 -14.11
N ASP A 254 5.86 -16.65 -14.84
CA ASP A 254 4.87 -17.70 -15.14
C ASP A 254 4.45 -18.45 -13.87
N GLN A 255 5.36 -18.74 -12.96
CA GLN A 255 5.01 -19.29 -11.64
C GLN A 255 4.09 -18.33 -10.88
N ALA A 256 4.38 -17.02 -10.87
CA ALA A 256 3.52 -16.01 -10.23
C ALA A 256 2.10 -16.03 -10.81
N ILE A 257 1.97 -16.04 -12.14
CA ILE A 257 0.67 -16.10 -12.84
C ILE A 257 -0.08 -17.39 -12.47
N ASN A 258 0.64 -18.52 -12.34
CA ASN A 258 0.02 -19.82 -12.06
C ASN A 258 -0.40 -19.95 -10.58
N LEU A 259 0.40 -19.41 -9.64
CA LEU A 259 0.15 -19.46 -8.20
C LEU A 259 -0.95 -18.49 -7.74
N GLU A 260 -1.11 -17.35 -8.43
CA GLU A 260 -2.13 -16.36 -8.11
C GLU A 260 -3.54 -16.94 -8.34
N GLN A 261 -4.51 -16.48 -7.55
CA GLN A 261 -5.90 -16.86 -7.70
C GLN A 261 -6.77 -15.70 -8.25
N ASP A 262 -6.39 -14.46 -7.93
CA ASP A 262 -7.09 -13.27 -8.40
C ASP A 262 -6.82 -13.00 -9.89
N PRO A 263 -7.84 -13.03 -10.77
CA PRO A 263 -7.67 -12.79 -12.21
C PRO A 263 -7.04 -11.41 -12.51
N LEU A 264 -7.35 -10.38 -11.71
CA LEU A 264 -6.82 -9.03 -11.93
C LEU A 264 -5.33 -8.96 -11.61
N LYS A 265 -4.89 -9.66 -10.56
CA LYS A 265 -3.46 -9.78 -10.25
C LYS A 265 -2.73 -10.64 -11.29
N LYS A 266 -3.34 -11.72 -11.76
CA LYS A 266 -2.79 -12.51 -12.89
C LYS A 266 -2.59 -11.65 -14.13
N ALA A 267 -3.58 -10.80 -14.45
CA ALA A 267 -3.51 -9.88 -15.58
C ALA A 267 -2.35 -8.88 -15.42
N ASP A 268 -2.16 -8.34 -14.20
CA ASP A 268 -1.07 -7.43 -13.89
C ASP A 268 0.31 -8.10 -14.04
N TYR A 269 0.47 -9.33 -13.57
CA TYR A 269 1.73 -10.07 -13.72
C TYR A 269 2.01 -10.37 -15.21
N ALA A 270 1.00 -10.74 -15.99
CA ALA A 270 1.15 -10.93 -17.42
C ALA A 270 1.52 -9.63 -18.16
N TYR A 271 0.91 -8.49 -17.77
CA TYR A 271 1.27 -7.17 -18.29
C TYR A 271 2.72 -6.79 -17.97
N LYS A 272 3.16 -6.99 -16.72
CA LYS A 272 4.54 -6.74 -16.29
C LYS A 272 5.53 -7.59 -17.09
N THR A 273 5.23 -8.88 -17.30
CA THR A 273 6.05 -9.77 -18.14
C THR A 273 6.12 -9.26 -19.58
N ALA A 274 5.00 -8.81 -20.15
CA ALA A 274 4.96 -8.22 -21.49
C ALA A 274 5.84 -6.96 -21.59
N ALA A 275 5.79 -6.07 -20.58
CA ALA A 275 6.59 -4.85 -20.55
C ALA A 275 8.10 -5.15 -20.44
N ILE A 276 8.48 -6.12 -19.61
CA ILE A 276 9.87 -6.60 -19.50
C ILE A 276 10.36 -7.16 -20.85
N LEU A 277 9.59 -8.04 -21.48
CA LEU A 277 9.94 -8.62 -22.77
C LEU A 277 10.03 -7.56 -23.87
N PHE A 278 9.15 -6.56 -23.86
CA PHE A 278 9.22 -5.43 -24.78
C PHE A 278 10.50 -4.62 -24.60
N SER A 279 10.91 -4.32 -23.37
CA SER A 279 12.17 -3.61 -23.08
C SER A 279 13.40 -4.36 -23.62
N LYS A 280 13.31 -5.69 -23.72
CA LYS A 280 14.34 -6.57 -24.28
C LYS A 280 14.15 -6.86 -25.76
N LYS A 281 13.23 -6.18 -26.45
CA LYS A 281 12.90 -6.33 -27.88
C LYS A 281 12.43 -7.74 -28.27
N GLN A 282 11.91 -8.53 -27.32
CA GLN A 282 11.30 -9.84 -27.60
C GLN A 282 9.81 -9.68 -27.95
N LEU A 283 9.54 -8.98 -29.08
CA LEU A 283 8.24 -8.43 -29.43
C LEU A 283 7.13 -9.49 -29.55
N SER A 284 7.43 -10.64 -30.16
CA SER A 284 6.45 -11.73 -30.35
C SER A 284 6.00 -12.32 -29.01
N LYS A 285 6.95 -12.62 -28.10
CA LYS A 285 6.63 -13.10 -26.75
C LYS A 285 5.93 -12.02 -25.93
N ALA A 286 6.39 -10.77 -26.01
CA ALA A 286 5.76 -9.63 -25.33
C ALA A 286 4.28 -9.48 -25.71
N LYS A 287 3.95 -9.60 -27.01
CA LYS A 287 2.57 -9.57 -27.50
C LYS A 287 1.73 -10.70 -26.89
N GLN A 288 2.26 -11.92 -26.81
CA GLN A 288 1.54 -13.06 -26.22
C GLN A 288 1.14 -12.79 -24.76
N TYR A 289 2.08 -12.25 -23.94
CA TYR A 289 1.78 -11.92 -22.55
C TYR A 289 0.84 -10.72 -22.43
N ALA A 290 0.93 -9.72 -23.30
CA ALA A 290 -0.03 -8.62 -23.35
C ALA A 290 -1.45 -9.11 -23.68
N LEU A 291 -1.58 -10.04 -24.64
CA LEU A 291 -2.87 -10.68 -24.96
C LEU A 291 -3.38 -11.57 -23.83
N LYS A 292 -2.49 -12.26 -23.10
CA LYS A 292 -2.85 -13.01 -21.87
C LYS A 292 -3.40 -12.07 -20.80
N SER A 293 -2.77 -10.91 -20.60
CA SER A 293 -3.28 -9.87 -19.69
C SER A 293 -4.68 -9.41 -20.11
N ILE A 294 -4.91 -9.11 -21.38
CA ILE A 294 -6.22 -8.70 -21.91
C ILE A 294 -7.27 -9.79 -21.70
N SER A 295 -6.92 -11.06 -21.86
CA SER A 295 -7.86 -12.17 -21.69
C SER A 295 -8.30 -12.36 -20.24
N LEU A 296 -7.46 -11.93 -19.28
CA LEU A 296 -7.73 -11.99 -17.83
C LEU A 296 -8.45 -10.74 -17.32
N ASP A 297 -8.14 -9.57 -17.90
CA ASP A 297 -8.78 -8.29 -17.62
C ASP A 297 -9.00 -7.50 -18.91
N GLY A 298 -10.17 -7.67 -19.49
CA GLY A 298 -10.56 -7.00 -20.76
C GLY A 298 -10.83 -5.50 -20.61
N ASN A 299 -10.95 -4.98 -19.38
CA ASN A 299 -11.25 -3.58 -19.08
C ASN A 299 -10.00 -2.73 -18.86
N ASN A 300 -8.82 -3.33 -18.89
CA ASN A 300 -7.55 -2.62 -18.71
C ASN A 300 -7.01 -2.14 -20.08
N GLY A 301 -6.90 -0.83 -20.26
CA GLY A 301 -6.39 -0.21 -21.51
C GLY A 301 -4.87 -0.31 -21.70
N LYS A 302 -4.10 -0.46 -20.58
CA LYS A 302 -2.62 -0.45 -20.63
C LYS A 302 -2.01 -1.53 -21.54
N PRO A 303 -2.47 -2.81 -21.54
CA PRO A 303 -1.93 -3.82 -22.44
C PRO A 303 -2.16 -3.50 -23.92
N TYR A 304 -3.27 -2.83 -24.27
CA TYR A 304 -3.52 -2.41 -25.65
C TYR A 304 -2.56 -1.29 -26.09
N ILE A 305 -2.29 -0.31 -25.21
CA ILE A 305 -1.27 0.73 -25.46
C ILE A 305 0.11 0.10 -25.62
N LEU A 306 0.44 -0.89 -24.78
CA LEU A 306 1.72 -1.60 -24.87
C LEU A 306 1.85 -2.32 -26.23
N ILE A 307 0.80 -3.00 -26.73
CA ILE A 307 0.78 -3.63 -28.06
C ILE A 307 0.94 -2.59 -29.16
N ALA A 308 0.25 -1.44 -29.05
CA ALA A 308 0.40 -0.34 -30.01
C ALA A 308 1.85 0.15 -30.08
N ASN A 309 2.50 0.35 -28.94
CA ASN A 309 3.91 0.76 -28.85
C ASN A 309 4.86 -0.30 -29.42
N MET A 310 4.57 -1.61 -29.19
CA MET A 310 5.35 -2.69 -29.81
C MET A 310 5.26 -2.63 -31.34
N TYR A 311 4.07 -2.44 -31.91
CA TYR A 311 3.88 -2.35 -33.37
C TYR A 311 4.59 -1.12 -33.94
N ALA A 312 4.46 0.03 -33.29
CA ALA A 312 5.13 1.26 -33.70
C ALA A 312 6.66 1.17 -33.62
N SER A 313 7.20 0.37 -32.67
CA SER A 313 8.66 0.18 -32.53
C SER A 313 9.30 -0.69 -33.61
N SER A 314 8.50 -1.47 -34.33
CA SER A 314 8.97 -2.37 -35.40
C SER A 314 7.92 -2.47 -36.52
N PRO A 315 7.68 -1.37 -37.28
CA PRO A 315 6.60 -1.28 -38.22
C PRO A 315 6.91 -1.99 -39.56
N ASN A 316 8.16 -2.32 -39.82
CA ASN A 316 8.62 -2.84 -41.11
C ASN A 316 8.47 -4.36 -41.18
N TRP A 317 7.70 -4.82 -42.15
CA TRP A 317 7.40 -6.23 -42.37
C TRP A 317 7.37 -6.61 -43.87
N SER A 318 7.49 -5.62 -44.74
CA SER A 318 7.43 -5.75 -46.22
C SER A 318 8.58 -4.96 -46.84
N ASP A 319 8.94 -5.31 -48.07
CA ASP A 319 9.87 -4.53 -48.88
C ASP A 319 9.23 -3.22 -49.36
N GLU A 320 7.91 -3.13 -49.37
CA GLU A 320 7.13 -1.97 -49.81
C GLU A 320 6.95 -0.97 -48.65
N ALA A 321 7.55 0.22 -48.76
CA ALA A 321 7.50 1.24 -47.73
C ALA A 321 6.07 1.70 -47.39
N ALA A 322 5.16 1.76 -48.38
CA ALA A 322 3.77 2.14 -48.14
C ALA A 322 3.01 1.09 -47.32
N LEU A 323 3.27 -0.22 -47.56
CA LEU A 323 2.71 -1.29 -46.73
C LEU A 323 3.22 -1.23 -45.30
N ASN A 324 4.49 -0.92 -45.11
CA ASN A 324 5.04 -0.75 -43.75
C ASN A 324 4.35 0.40 -42.97
N LYS A 325 3.98 1.50 -43.68
CA LYS A 325 3.20 2.59 -43.07
C LYS A 325 1.78 2.15 -42.69
N CYS A 326 1.20 1.12 -43.34
CA CYS A 326 -0.12 0.59 -42.95
C CYS A 326 -0.11 0.01 -41.52
N THR A 327 1.04 -0.37 -40.96
CA THR A 327 1.19 -0.78 -39.55
C THR A 327 0.63 0.26 -38.59
N TYR A 328 0.74 1.55 -38.90
CA TYR A 328 0.22 2.61 -38.05
C TYR A 328 -1.31 2.66 -37.98
N PHE A 329 -2.05 2.10 -38.92
CA PHE A 329 -3.49 1.89 -38.78
C PHE A 329 -3.77 0.83 -37.71
N ALA A 330 -3.02 -0.26 -37.64
CA ALA A 330 -3.16 -1.27 -36.60
C ALA A 330 -2.75 -0.71 -35.22
N VAL A 331 -1.73 0.17 -35.15
CA VAL A 331 -1.37 0.92 -33.95
C VAL A 331 -2.54 1.76 -33.43
N ILE A 332 -3.17 2.53 -34.33
CA ILE A 332 -4.33 3.38 -34.02
C ILE A 332 -5.53 2.52 -33.57
N ASP A 333 -5.76 1.37 -34.19
CA ASP A 333 -6.82 0.44 -33.76
C ASP A 333 -6.65 0.00 -32.32
N LYS A 334 -5.42 -0.37 -31.92
CA LYS A 334 -5.13 -0.75 -30.54
C LYS A 334 -5.36 0.40 -29.56
N LEU A 335 -4.92 1.61 -29.90
CA LEU A 335 -5.12 2.81 -29.07
C LEU A 335 -6.61 3.19 -28.94
N GLN A 336 -7.39 3.07 -30.04
CA GLN A 336 -8.83 3.29 -29.99
C GLN A 336 -9.51 2.24 -29.11
N LYS A 337 -9.06 0.98 -29.18
CA LYS A 337 -9.57 -0.07 -28.30
C LYS A 337 -9.20 0.21 -26.85
N ALA A 338 -7.96 0.63 -26.55
CA ALA A 338 -7.52 0.97 -25.20
C ALA A 338 -8.48 1.97 -24.53
N LYS A 339 -8.72 3.12 -25.16
CA LYS A 339 -9.61 4.17 -24.61
C LYS A 339 -11.08 3.76 -24.57
N SER A 340 -11.52 2.81 -25.39
CA SER A 340 -12.90 2.33 -25.39
C SER A 340 -13.20 1.39 -24.22
N VAL A 341 -12.21 0.63 -23.76
CA VAL A 341 -12.36 -0.29 -22.61
C VAL A 341 -11.97 0.35 -21.28
N ASP A 342 -11.07 1.33 -21.32
CA ASP A 342 -10.54 1.99 -20.13
C ASP A 342 -10.48 3.52 -20.33
N PRO A 343 -11.48 4.25 -19.86
CA PRO A 343 -11.46 5.72 -19.97
C PRO A 343 -10.29 6.40 -19.26
N SER A 344 -9.67 5.76 -18.28
CA SER A 344 -8.55 6.36 -17.54
C SER A 344 -7.30 6.57 -18.40
N VAL A 345 -7.14 5.80 -19.47
CA VAL A 345 -6.01 5.92 -20.40
C VAL A 345 -6.36 6.74 -21.66
N ALA A 346 -7.55 7.35 -21.72
CA ALA A 346 -8.03 8.02 -22.91
C ALA A 346 -7.16 9.21 -23.36
N GLU A 347 -6.63 9.99 -22.43
CA GLU A 347 -5.75 11.12 -22.71
C GLU A 347 -4.44 10.65 -23.37
N GLU A 348 -3.79 9.65 -22.79
CA GLU A 348 -2.57 9.05 -23.32
C GLU A 348 -2.82 8.45 -24.69
N ALA A 349 -3.89 7.66 -24.85
CA ALA A 349 -4.23 7.04 -26.12
C ALA A 349 -4.50 8.09 -27.21
N ASN A 350 -5.22 9.17 -26.92
CA ASN A 350 -5.48 10.24 -27.88
C ASN A 350 -4.19 10.96 -28.31
N LYS A 351 -3.28 11.23 -27.37
CA LYS A 351 -1.96 11.82 -27.68
C LYS A 351 -1.17 10.92 -28.64
N LEU A 352 -1.12 9.63 -28.35
CA LEU A 352 -0.43 8.65 -29.21
C LEU A 352 -1.09 8.49 -30.57
N ILE A 353 -2.44 8.49 -30.65
CA ILE A 353 -3.16 8.49 -31.94
C ILE A 353 -2.75 9.69 -32.80
N GLY A 354 -2.72 10.90 -32.20
CA GLY A 354 -2.28 12.11 -32.90
C GLY A 354 -0.85 11.98 -33.44
N THR A 355 0.05 11.41 -32.65
CA THR A 355 1.44 11.16 -33.07
C THR A 355 1.51 10.18 -34.23
N TYR A 356 0.86 9.01 -34.12
CA TYR A 356 0.99 7.94 -35.10
C TYR A 356 0.16 8.17 -36.38
N ALA A 357 -0.89 8.98 -36.34
CA ALA A 357 -1.65 9.36 -37.52
C ALA A 357 -0.78 10.06 -38.60
N ALA A 358 0.24 10.80 -38.19
CA ALA A 358 1.18 11.44 -39.09
C ALA A 358 2.07 10.45 -39.89
N HIS A 359 2.16 9.20 -39.43
CA HIS A 359 2.99 8.16 -40.03
C HIS A 359 2.21 7.19 -40.93
N THR A 360 0.88 7.33 -41.02
CA THR A 360 0.06 6.53 -41.94
C THR A 360 0.39 6.86 -43.38
N PRO A 361 0.17 5.92 -44.34
CA PRO A 361 0.41 6.17 -45.75
C PRO A 361 -0.53 7.27 -46.28
N LYS A 362 -0.05 8.05 -47.27
CA LYS A 362 -0.86 9.04 -47.98
C LYS A 362 -1.62 8.34 -49.13
N ASP A 363 -2.69 8.95 -49.62
CA ASP A 363 -3.48 8.41 -50.72
C ASP A 363 -2.63 8.10 -51.97
N ALA A 364 -1.62 8.91 -52.27
CA ALA A 364 -0.68 8.68 -53.36
C ALA A 364 0.15 7.42 -53.16
N ASP A 365 0.60 7.14 -51.90
CA ASP A 365 1.36 5.92 -51.57
C ASP A 365 0.48 4.65 -51.80
N LEU A 366 -0.81 4.72 -51.41
CA LEU A 366 -1.78 3.64 -51.51
C LEU A 366 -2.21 3.38 -52.96
N PHE A 367 -2.31 4.44 -53.76
CA PHE A 367 -2.70 4.31 -55.19
C PHE A 367 -1.75 3.39 -55.98
N PHE A 368 -0.45 3.49 -55.77
CA PHE A 368 0.54 2.61 -56.41
C PHE A 368 0.40 1.13 -56.00
N LEU A 369 -0.19 0.87 -54.87
CA LEU A 369 -0.47 -0.48 -54.35
C LEU A 369 -1.87 -1.00 -54.75
N SER A 370 -2.61 -0.20 -55.54
CA SER A 370 -4.03 -0.48 -55.85
C SER A 370 -4.91 -0.61 -54.59
N LEU A 371 -4.53 0.07 -53.51
CA LEU A 371 -5.27 0.13 -52.26
C LEU A 371 -5.98 1.46 -52.10
N LYS A 372 -7.12 1.45 -51.44
CA LYS A 372 -7.94 2.63 -51.18
C LYS A 372 -8.53 2.61 -49.77
N LYS A 373 -9.02 3.73 -49.35
CA LYS A 373 -9.77 3.86 -48.08
C LYS A 373 -10.92 2.86 -48.03
N GLY A 374 -11.01 2.13 -46.92
CA GLY A 374 -11.99 1.06 -46.68
C GLY A 374 -11.46 -0.33 -46.97
N ASP A 375 -10.36 -0.47 -47.70
CA ASP A 375 -9.76 -1.76 -47.96
C ASP A 375 -9.10 -2.32 -46.67
N SER A 376 -9.05 -3.64 -46.58
CA SER A 376 -8.36 -4.34 -45.49
C SER A 376 -6.92 -4.68 -45.87
N VAL A 377 -6.00 -4.48 -44.97
CA VAL A 377 -4.61 -4.89 -45.13
C VAL A 377 -4.16 -5.74 -43.94
N THR A 378 -3.55 -6.89 -44.25
CA THR A 378 -2.97 -7.76 -43.19
C THR A 378 -1.51 -7.41 -43.04
N ILE A 379 -1.17 -6.92 -41.81
CA ILE A 379 0.19 -6.62 -41.41
C ILE A 379 0.92 -7.93 -41.18
N GLY A 380 2.00 -8.16 -41.92
CA GLY A 380 2.76 -9.40 -41.86
C GLY A 380 3.72 -9.52 -40.68
N GLY A 381 4.60 -10.53 -40.77
CA GLY A 381 5.62 -10.78 -39.77
C GLY A 381 5.03 -11.18 -38.40
N TRP A 382 5.68 -10.74 -37.34
CA TRP A 382 5.27 -11.05 -35.95
C TRP A 382 3.96 -10.34 -35.50
N ILE A 383 3.54 -9.31 -36.25
CA ILE A 383 2.32 -8.56 -35.95
C ILE A 383 1.08 -9.40 -36.31
N GLY A 384 0.99 -9.90 -37.52
CA GLY A 384 -0.03 -10.85 -37.93
C GLY A 384 -1.48 -10.38 -37.71
N GLU A 385 -1.77 -9.06 -37.87
CA GLU A 385 -3.11 -8.51 -37.68
C GLU A 385 -3.64 -7.81 -38.93
N THR A 386 -4.95 -7.87 -39.12
CA THR A 386 -5.65 -7.17 -40.19
C THR A 386 -6.20 -5.84 -39.68
N THR A 387 -6.00 -4.77 -40.43
CA THR A 387 -6.51 -3.42 -40.17
C THR A 387 -7.22 -2.88 -41.41
N THR A 388 -7.95 -1.77 -41.24
CA THR A 388 -8.65 -1.09 -42.33
C THR A 388 -7.98 0.23 -42.66
N ILE A 389 -7.77 0.50 -43.94
CA ILE A 389 -7.23 1.77 -44.44
C ILE A 389 -8.26 2.89 -44.22
N ARG A 390 -7.84 4.02 -43.66
CA ARG A 390 -8.71 5.15 -43.28
C ARG A 390 -8.41 6.39 -44.09
#